data_f4629e91223360e406ca47f01d3a3b8b
#
_entry.id   f4629e91223360e406ca47f01d3a3b8b
#
_cell.length_a   1.000
_cell.length_b   1.000
_cell.length_c   1.000
_cell.angle_alpha   90.00
_cell.angle_beta   90.00
_cell.angle_gamma   90.00
#
_symmetry.space_group_name_H-M   'P 1'
#
loop_
_entity.id
_entity.type
_entity.pdbx_description
1 polymer ?
#
loop_
_entity_poly.entity_id
_entity_poly.type
_entity_poly.pdbx_seq_one_letter_code
_entity_poly.pdbx_strand_id
1 'polypeptide(L)'
;MIRAAGAVLWREGSVAVVHRPRYDDWSLPKGKLDPGETVPAAAVREVREETGFRAVLGRHLRRVSYEVAAGPKVVDYFSAWAASGAFSPNDEVDELRWVPFAEASDLVSRDTDRVVLEDFLAEPADLAHVLLVRHAKAGKRDNWPGDDDLRPLSAAGWRQAAGLRSLLPLWAPSRVHSAPRVRCVDTVRGVADDLGAAVLLEPRLSEEGYWPDREAALVRFLEIADGTGASVVSSQGGVIPDIVSTLADLGGLPLDGTPCKKGSAWLLAFRRPAPGWSTSDSSTGWPRLVAAHYLPTALPTP
;
A
#
# COMPACT_ATOMS: atom_id res chain seq x y z
N MET A 1 -20.33 -11.66 -8.83
CA MET A 1 -19.85 -10.38 -8.29
C MET A 1 -18.66 -9.90 -9.13
N ILE A 2 -18.76 -8.71 -9.69
CA ILE A 2 -17.69 -8.11 -10.52
C ILE A 2 -16.72 -7.38 -9.60
N ARG A 3 -15.43 -7.75 -9.66
CA ARG A 3 -14.37 -7.04 -8.94
C ARG A 3 -13.70 -6.05 -9.86
N ALA A 4 -13.44 -4.87 -9.34
CA ALA A 4 -12.77 -3.78 -10.06
C ALA A 4 -11.82 -3.03 -9.13
N ALA A 5 -10.90 -2.27 -9.70
CA ALA A 5 -10.03 -1.38 -8.96
C ALA A 5 -9.80 -0.08 -9.73
N GLY A 6 -9.49 0.98 -9.02
CA GLY A 6 -9.21 2.28 -9.61
C GLY A 6 -8.42 3.18 -8.66
N ALA A 7 -8.19 4.40 -9.07
CA ALA A 7 -7.46 5.35 -8.24
C ALA A 7 -7.96 6.78 -8.40
N VAL A 8 -7.81 7.57 -7.34
CA VAL A 8 -7.72 9.02 -7.42
C VAL A 8 -6.31 9.35 -7.88
N LEU A 9 -6.13 9.54 -9.17
CA LEU A 9 -4.85 9.90 -9.76
C LEU A 9 -4.62 11.40 -9.60
N TRP A 10 -3.54 11.80 -8.94
CA TRP A 10 -3.28 13.19 -8.60
C TRP A 10 -1.87 13.65 -9.00
N ARG A 11 -1.73 14.95 -9.22
CA ARG A 11 -0.46 15.68 -9.35
C ARG A 11 -0.67 17.17 -9.07
N GLU A 12 0.31 17.83 -8.49
CA GLU A 12 0.35 19.30 -8.39
C GLU A 12 -0.97 19.95 -7.93
N GLY A 13 -1.63 19.38 -6.89
CA GLY A 13 -2.89 19.94 -6.34
C GLY A 13 -4.15 19.66 -7.18
N SER A 14 -4.04 18.80 -8.20
CA SER A 14 -5.16 18.42 -9.08
C SER A 14 -5.33 16.91 -9.14
N VAL A 15 -6.55 16.46 -9.44
CA VAL A 15 -6.89 15.06 -9.72
C VAL A 15 -7.31 14.90 -11.18
N ALA A 16 -7.01 13.73 -11.74
CA ALA A 16 -7.48 13.34 -13.06
C ALA A 16 -8.91 12.83 -12.97
N VAL A 17 -9.80 13.42 -13.76
CA VAL A 17 -11.16 12.94 -13.98
C VAL A 17 -11.31 12.65 -15.47
N VAL A 18 -11.87 11.50 -15.82
CA VAL A 18 -12.00 11.01 -17.19
C VAL A 18 -13.45 11.08 -17.67
N HIS A 19 -13.65 11.51 -18.90
CA HIS A 19 -14.94 11.45 -19.58
C HIS A 19 -15.06 10.13 -20.36
N ARG A 20 -16.20 9.43 -20.17
CA ARG A 20 -16.47 8.15 -20.82
C ARG A 20 -17.63 8.31 -21.81
N PRO A 21 -17.35 8.38 -23.11
CA PRO A 21 -18.36 8.70 -24.14
C PRO A 21 -19.52 7.69 -24.16
N ARG A 22 -19.26 6.43 -23.86
CA ARG A 22 -20.29 5.39 -23.79
C ARG A 22 -21.41 5.67 -22.77
N TYR A 23 -21.07 6.37 -21.67
CA TYR A 23 -21.98 6.66 -20.56
C TYR A 23 -22.32 8.15 -20.46
N ASP A 24 -21.62 8.98 -21.23
CA ASP A 24 -21.67 10.45 -21.17
C ASP A 24 -21.54 10.94 -19.72
N ASP A 25 -20.53 10.39 -19.01
CA ASP A 25 -20.27 10.68 -17.60
C ASP A 25 -18.78 10.98 -17.31
N TRP A 26 -18.56 11.76 -16.25
CA TRP A 26 -17.24 12.04 -15.67
C TRP A 26 -16.99 11.14 -14.46
N SER A 27 -15.86 10.49 -14.40
CA SER A 27 -15.56 9.43 -13.43
C SER A 27 -14.09 9.39 -13.04
N LEU A 28 -13.80 8.80 -11.89
CA LEU A 28 -12.43 8.39 -11.53
C LEU A 28 -12.02 7.17 -12.38
N PRO A 29 -10.73 7.09 -12.82
CA PRO A 29 -10.24 5.98 -13.61
C PRO A 29 -10.32 4.65 -12.85
N LYS A 30 -10.92 3.62 -13.47
CA LYS A 30 -11.16 2.29 -12.87
C LYS A 30 -11.66 1.28 -13.87
N GLY A 31 -11.31 0.03 -13.67
CA GLY A 31 -11.89 -1.06 -14.44
C GLY A 31 -11.86 -2.41 -13.75
N LYS A 32 -12.17 -3.47 -14.47
CA LYS A 32 -12.31 -4.82 -13.93
C LYS A 32 -10.92 -5.45 -13.71
N LEU A 33 -10.84 -6.32 -12.68
CA LEU A 33 -9.67 -7.17 -12.54
C LEU A 33 -9.61 -8.20 -13.67
N ASP A 34 -8.43 -8.36 -14.23
CA ASP A 34 -8.13 -9.48 -15.12
C ASP A 34 -7.95 -10.80 -14.35
N PRO A 35 -8.15 -11.96 -14.98
CA PRO A 35 -7.88 -13.25 -14.37
C PRO A 35 -6.44 -13.33 -13.86
N GLY A 36 -6.28 -13.65 -12.58
CA GLY A 36 -4.96 -13.75 -11.96
C GLY A 36 -4.34 -12.43 -11.53
N GLU A 37 -5.07 -11.32 -11.58
CA GLU A 37 -4.58 -10.02 -11.19
C GLU A 37 -4.86 -9.70 -9.71
N THR A 38 -3.96 -8.97 -9.06
CA THR A 38 -4.22 -8.41 -7.72
C THR A 38 -4.94 -7.08 -7.83
N VAL A 39 -5.72 -6.72 -6.81
CA VAL A 39 -6.45 -5.44 -6.78
C VAL A 39 -5.54 -4.22 -7.00
N PRO A 40 -4.37 -4.09 -6.35
CA PRO A 40 -3.46 -2.99 -6.63
C PRO A 40 -2.89 -2.98 -8.05
N ALA A 41 -2.61 -4.16 -8.64
CA ALA A 41 -2.12 -4.24 -10.01
C ALA A 41 -3.18 -3.77 -11.00
N ALA A 42 -4.44 -4.19 -10.83
CA ALA A 42 -5.57 -3.73 -11.63
C ALA A 42 -5.72 -2.21 -11.58
N ALA A 43 -5.61 -1.60 -10.38
CA ALA A 43 -5.70 -0.14 -10.26
C ALA A 43 -4.63 0.58 -11.08
N VAL A 44 -3.37 0.09 -11.06
CA VAL A 44 -2.27 0.69 -11.84
C VAL A 44 -2.46 0.48 -13.34
N ARG A 45 -2.89 -0.72 -13.77
CA ARG A 45 -3.15 -1.02 -15.18
C ARG A 45 -4.28 -0.15 -15.73
N GLU A 46 -5.42 -0.10 -15.05
CA GLU A 46 -6.60 0.67 -15.46
C GLU A 46 -6.30 2.18 -15.53
N VAL A 47 -5.58 2.72 -14.54
CA VAL A 47 -5.11 4.11 -14.61
C VAL A 47 -4.28 4.33 -15.87
N ARG A 48 -3.37 3.41 -16.20
CA ARG A 48 -2.54 3.54 -17.37
C ARG A 48 -3.33 3.46 -18.69
N GLU A 49 -4.29 2.53 -18.76
CA GLU A 49 -5.15 2.33 -19.95
C GLU A 49 -6.07 3.51 -20.18
N GLU A 50 -6.76 4.00 -19.14
CA GLU A 50 -7.72 5.09 -19.25
C GLU A 50 -7.07 6.48 -19.31
N THR A 51 -5.86 6.67 -18.75
CA THR A 51 -5.26 7.99 -18.63
C THR A 51 -3.91 8.17 -19.34
N GLY A 52 -3.23 7.10 -19.74
CA GLY A 52 -1.88 7.13 -20.28
C GLY A 52 -0.77 7.39 -19.26
N PHE A 53 -1.11 7.62 -17.98
CA PHE A 53 -0.13 7.91 -16.93
C PHE A 53 0.32 6.65 -16.18
N ARG A 54 1.63 6.61 -15.86
CA ARG A 54 2.16 5.65 -14.91
C ARG A 54 1.82 6.10 -13.48
N ALA A 55 1.04 5.31 -12.79
CA ALA A 55 0.65 5.57 -11.41
C ALA A 55 1.65 4.96 -10.41
N VAL A 56 1.92 5.69 -9.33
CA VAL A 56 2.53 5.18 -8.10
C VAL A 56 1.45 5.20 -7.03
N LEU A 57 1.10 4.02 -6.50
CA LEU A 57 0.04 3.90 -5.51
C LEU A 57 0.40 4.58 -4.19
N GLY A 58 -0.60 5.12 -3.54
CA GLY A 58 -0.57 5.57 -2.16
C GLY A 58 -1.48 4.72 -1.28
N ARG A 59 -2.20 5.34 -0.34
CA ARG A 59 -3.10 4.64 0.58
C ARG A 59 -4.33 4.07 -0.13
N HIS A 60 -4.85 2.97 0.39
CA HIS A 60 -6.21 2.52 0.06
C HIS A 60 -7.19 3.54 0.64
N LEU A 61 -8.14 3.97 -0.17
CA LEU A 61 -9.16 4.95 0.20
C LEU A 61 -10.40 4.23 0.72
N ARG A 62 -11.15 3.66 -0.22
CA ARG A 62 -12.44 3.04 0.06
C ARG A 62 -12.72 1.89 -0.89
N ARG A 63 -13.53 0.97 -0.41
CA ARG A 63 -14.26 0.01 -1.23
C ARG A 63 -15.69 0.50 -1.39
N VAL A 64 -16.14 0.67 -2.63
CA VAL A 64 -17.54 0.99 -2.96
C VAL A 64 -18.21 -0.20 -3.62
N SER A 65 -19.52 -0.35 -3.40
CA SER A 65 -20.32 -1.41 -3.97
C SER A 65 -21.58 -0.83 -4.57
N TYR A 66 -21.94 -1.25 -5.78
CA TYR A 66 -23.16 -0.84 -6.46
C TYR A 66 -23.62 -1.89 -7.48
N GLU A 67 -24.89 -1.83 -7.85
CA GLU A 67 -25.47 -2.72 -8.85
C GLU A 67 -25.23 -2.18 -10.27
N VAL A 68 -24.90 -3.08 -11.18
CA VAL A 68 -24.86 -2.85 -12.62
C VAL A 68 -25.68 -3.93 -13.32
N ALA A 69 -26.02 -3.76 -14.61
CA ALA A 69 -26.82 -4.74 -15.36
C ALA A 69 -26.26 -6.18 -15.31
N ALA A 70 -24.95 -6.33 -15.16
CA ALA A 70 -24.28 -7.63 -15.05
C ALA A 70 -24.16 -8.16 -13.60
N GLY A 71 -24.82 -7.52 -12.62
CA GLY A 71 -24.85 -7.89 -11.20
C GLY A 71 -23.99 -7.00 -10.31
N PRO A 72 -23.83 -7.37 -9.02
CA PRO A 72 -23.11 -6.54 -8.04
C PRO A 72 -21.66 -6.31 -8.46
N LYS A 73 -21.25 -5.05 -8.46
CA LYS A 73 -19.87 -4.60 -8.72
C LYS A 73 -19.28 -3.99 -7.46
N VAL A 74 -18.05 -4.41 -7.15
CA VAL A 74 -17.23 -3.89 -6.04
C VAL A 74 -15.98 -3.28 -6.62
N VAL A 75 -15.67 -2.04 -6.21
CA VAL A 75 -14.49 -1.30 -6.67
C VAL A 75 -13.65 -0.89 -5.46
N ASP A 76 -12.39 -1.28 -5.46
CA ASP A 76 -11.40 -0.79 -4.49
C ASP A 76 -10.66 0.42 -5.08
N TYR A 77 -10.63 1.53 -4.36
CA TYR A 77 -9.93 2.73 -4.79
C TYR A 77 -8.69 3.01 -3.94
N PHE A 78 -7.63 3.46 -4.62
CA PHE A 78 -6.39 3.93 -4.02
C PHE A 78 -6.17 5.41 -4.34
N SER A 79 -5.39 6.13 -3.54
CA SER A 79 -4.73 7.33 -4.02
C SER A 79 -3.55 6.91 -4.92
N ALA A 80 -3.25 7.70 -5.95
CA ALA A 80 -2.10 7.41 -6.81
C ALA A 80 -1.49 8.68 -7.36
N TRP A 81 -0.15 8.78 -7.32
CA TRP A 81 0.58 9.88 -7.92
C TRP A 81 0.88 9.60 -9.39
N ALA A 82 0.63 10.59 -10.24
CA ALA A 82 0.95 10.55 -11.67
C ALA A 82 2.45 10.80 -11.87
N ALA A 83 3.26 9.73 -11.98
CA ALA A 83 4.72 9.84 -12.06
C ALA A 83 5.23 10.26 -13.42
N SER A 84 4.62 9.79 -14.51
CA SER A 84 4.99 10.10 -15.89
C SER A 84 3.89 9.65 -16.85
N GLY A 85 3.92 10.14 -18.08
CA GLY A 85 2.96 9.80 -19.12
C GLY A 85 2.25 11.01 -19.69
N ALA A 86 1.38 10.76 -20.64
CA ALA A 86 0.50 11.75 -21.24
C ALA A 86 -0.79 11.07 -21.69
N PHE A 87 -1.88 11.80 -21.59
CA PHE A 87 -3.19 11.33 -22.05
C PHE A 87 -3.25 11.35 -23.59
N SER A 88 -3.86 10.33 -24.14
CA SER A 88 -4.34 10.26 -25.52
C SER A 88 -5.72 9.64 -25.52
N PRO A 89 -6.72 10.23 -26.20
CA PRO A 89 -8.06 9.65 -26.32
C PRO A 89 -8.03 8.19 -26.82
N ASN A 90 -8.92 7.39 -26.29
CA ASN A 90 -9.10 5.98 -26.66
C ASN A 90 -10.59 5.61 -26.69
N ASP A 91 -10.91 4.35 -26.94
CA ASP A 91 -12.31 3.88 -27.10
C ASP A 91 -13.13 3.96 -25.80
N GLU A 92 -12.47 4.01 -24.64
CA GLU A 92 -13.12 4.06 -23.31
C GLU A 92 -13.18 5.48 -22.74
N VAL A 93 -12.16 6.31 -23.04
CA VAL A 93 -11.98 7.66 -22.52
C VAL A 93 -11.60 8.60 -23.65
N ASP A 94 -12.45 9.58 -23.94
CA ASP A 94 -12.21 10.59 -25.00
C ASP A 94 -11.63 11.90 -24.48
N GLU A 95 -11.85 12.23 -23.17
CA GLU A 95 -11.33 13.43 -22.54
C GLU A 95 -10.81 13.15 -21.13
N LEU A 96 -9.70 13.77 -20.75
CA LEU A 96 -9.16 13.80 -19.38
C LEU A 96 -8.99 15.25 -18.95
N ARG A 97 -9.49 15.57 -17.76
CA ARG A 97 -9.28 16.86 -17.10
C ARG A 97 -8.49 16.72 -15.81
N TRP A 98 -7.49 17.55 -15.66
CA TRP A 98 -6.85 17.80 -14.37
C TRP A 98 -7.62 18.88 -13.65
N VAL A 99 -8.30 18.51 -12.59
CA VAL A 99 -9.23 19.38 -11.84
C VAL A 99 -8.62 19.70 -10.48
N PRO A 100 -8.57 20.97 -10.05
CA PRO A 100 -8.14 21.32 -8.71
C PRO A 100 -8.86 20.49 -7.64
N PHE A 101 -8.18 20.12 -6.56
CA PHE A 101 -8.76 19.31 -5.49
C PHE A 101 -10.12 19.82 -5.00
N ALA A 102 -10.26 21.14 -4.88
CA ALA A 102 -11.48 21.77 -4.38
C ALA A 102 -12.69 21.67 -5.33
N GLU A 103 -12.45 21.43 -6.62
CA GLU A 103 -13.49 21.43 -7.68
C GLU A 103 -13.80 20.00 -8.16
N ALA A 104 -13.02 19.01 -7.78
CA ALA A 104 -13.10 17.66 -8.32
C ALA A 104 -14.46 16.98 -8.05
N SER A 105 -15.04 17.22 -6.88
CA SER A 105 -16.34 16.66 -6.47
C SER A 105 -17.50 17.21 -7.31
N ASP A 106 -17.39 18.41 -7.86
CA ASP A 106 -18.43 19.03 -8.68
C ASP A 106 -18.47 18.45 -10.11
N LEU A 107 -17.31 17.99 -10.61
CA LEU A 107 -17.22 17.43 -11.95
C LEU A 107 -17.68 15.98 -12.04
N VAL A 108 -17.35 15.14 -11.03
CA VAL A 108 -17.71 13.71 -11.10
C VAL A 108 -19.21 13.50 -11.09
N SER A 109 -19.70 12.65 -12.00
CA SER A 109 -21.14 12.42 -12.22
C SER A 109 -21.79 11.54 -11.15
N ARG A 110 -20.99 10.75 -10.39
CA ARG A 110 -21.50 9.73 -9.48
C ARG A 110 -21.21 10.02 -8.03
N ASP A 111 -22.17 9.82 -7.14
CA ASP A 111 -22.00 9.95 -5.69
C ASP A 111 -20.94 9.01 -5.15
N THR A 112 -20.79 7.80 -5.73
CA THR A 112 -19.71 6.87 -5.35
C THR A 112 -18.32 7.45 -5.57
N ASP A 113 -18.10 8.23 -6.62
CA ASP A 113 -16.81 8.88 -6.88
C ASP A 113 -16.61 10.08 -5.96
N ARG A 114 -17.69 10.82 -5.59
CA ARG A 114 -17.63 11.92 -4.60
C ARG A 114 -17.16 11.41 -3.23
N VAL A 115 -17.74 10.33 -2.75
CA VAL A 115 -17.35 9.74 -1.46
C VAL A 115 -15.88 9.27 -1.46
N VAL A 116 -15.37 8.76 -2.59
CA VAL A 116 -13.96 8.41 -2.73
C VAL A 116 -13.06 9.66 -2.72
N LEU A 117 -13.50 10.75 -3.36
CA LEU A 117 -12.79 12.02 -3.33
C LEU A 117 -12.78 12.65 -1.92
N GLU A 118 -13.89 12.55 -1.18
CA GLU A 118 -13.95 12.97 0.23
C GLU A 118 -12.90 12.25 1.08
N ASP A 119 -12.79 10.92 0.95
CA ASP A 119 -11.75 10.16 1.64
C ASP A 119 -10.34 10.59 1.21
N PHE A 120 -10.13 10.85 -0.08
CA PHE A 120 -8.85 11.34 -0.57
C PHE A 120 -8.49 12.71 0.02
N LEU A 121 -9.44 13.61 0.09
CA LEU A 121 -9.24 14.98 0.59
C LEU A 121 -9.15 15.09 2.12
N ALA A 122 -9.56 14.06 2.85
CA ALA A 122 -9.48 14.01 4.32
C ALA A 122 -8.04 14.04 4.85
N GLU A 123 -7.06 13.62 4.02
CA GLU A 123 -5.64 13.57 4.36
C GLU A 123 -4.79 14.22 3.26
N PRO A 124 -3.57 14.69 3.56
CA PRO A 124 -2.62 15.14 2.54
C PRO A 124 -2.41 14.06 1.46
N ALA A 125 -2.23 14.48 0.23
CA ALA A 125 -2.03 13.55 -0.89
C ALA A 125 -0.65 12.86 -0.82
N ASP A 126 0.39 13.53 -0.29
CA ASP A 126 1.79 13.10 -0.23
C ASP A 126 2.17 12.45 1.10
N LEU A 127 1.44 11.45 1.53
CA LEU A 127 1.75 10.68 2.74
C LEU A 127 3.00 9.82 2.55
N ALA A 128 3.71 9.55 3.65
CA ALA A 128 4.74 8.51 3.69
C ALA A 128 4.07 7.13 3.82
N HIS A 129 4.67 6.10 3.23
CA HIS A 129 4.10 4.75 3.24
C HIS A 129 5.09 3.71 3.78
N VAL A 130 4.59 2.79 4.59
CA VAL A 130 5.32 1.58 4.98
C VAL A 130 4.52 0.35 4.56
N LEU A 131 5.17 -0.49 3.75
CA LEU A 131 4.69 -1.81 3.39
C LEU A 131 5.26 -2.81 4.39
N LEU A 132 4.51 -3.06 5.49
CA LEU A 132 4.94 -3.93 6.59
C LEU A 132 4.58 -5.38 6.29
N VAL A 133 5.58 -6.17 5.91
CA VAL A 133 5.44 -7.52 5.37
C VAL A 133 5.73 -8.56 6.44
N ARG A 134 4.81 -9.51 6.66
CA ARG A 134 5.17 -10.71 7.39
C ARG A 134 5.98 -11.64 6.49
N HIS A 135 7.11 -12.16 7.01
CA HIS A 135 7.91 -13.13 6.28
C HIS A 135 7.05 -14.25 5.63
N ALA A 136 7.44 -14.69 4.46
CA ALA A 136 6.79 -15.77 3.72
C ALA A 136 6.93 -17.12 4.43
N LYS A 137 6.25 -18.16 3.93
CA LYS A 137 6.29 -19.50 4.54
C LYS A 137 7.72 -20.04 4.58
N ALA A 138 8.23 -20.33 5.78
CA ALA A 138 9.43 -21.12 6.01
C ALA A 138 9.06 -22.59 6.27
N GLY A 139 10.02 -23.48 6.27
CA GLY A 139 9.87 -24.87 6.67
C GLY A 139 9.31 -24.98 8.11
N LYS A 140 8.79 -26.15 8.48
CA LYS A 140 8.38 -26.39 9.87
C LYS A 140 9.60 -26.35 10.80
N ARG A 141 9.45 -25.70 11.96
CA ARG A 141 10.55 -25.59 12.94
C ARG A 141 11.04 -26.95 13.39
N ASP A 142 10.12 -27.87 13.68
CA ASP A 142 10.43 -29.20 14.17
C ASP A 142 11.23 -30.07 13.15
N ASN A 143 11.19 -29.70 11.87
CA ASN A 143 11.93 -30.38 10.80
C ASN A 143 13.24 -29.67 10.45
N TRP A 144 13.60 -28.59 11.16
CA TRP A 144 14.81 -27.83 10.92
C TRP A 144 15.82 -28.06 12.04
N PRO A 145 16.93 -28.77 11.77
CA PRO A 145 17.89 -29.16 12.81
C PRO A 145 18.86 -28.03 13.22
N GLY A 146 18.90 -26.95 12.47
CA GLY A 146 19.79 -25.83 12.71
C GLY A 146 19.20 -24.71 13.55
N ASP A 147 19.92 -23.62 13.66
CA ASP A 147 19.47 -22.40 14.28
C ASP A 147 18.23 -21.85 13.54
N ASP A 148 17.16 -21.50 14.30
CA ASP A 148 15.91 -20.97 13.74
C ASP A 148 16.09 -19.67 12.94
N ASP A 149 17.11 -18.89 13.25
CA ASP A 149 17.48 -17.67 12.53
C ASP A 149 17.88 -17.95 11.09
N LEU A 150 18.46 -19.11 10.84
CA LEU A 150 18.94 -19.56 9.53
C LEU A 150 17.89 -20.36 8.75
N ARG A 151 16.70 -20.60 9.31
CA ARG A 151 15.65 -21.41 8.67
C ARG A 151 15.16 -20.74 7.39
N PRO A 152 15.31 -21.39 6.20
CA PRO A 152 15.03 -20.81 4.90
C PRO A 152 13.53 -20.81 4.57
N LEU A 153 13.17 -20.08 3.53
CA LEU A 153 11.84 -20.17 2.92
C LEU A 153 11.59 -21.57 2.34
N SER A 154 10.35 -22.04 2.45
CA SER A 154 9.87 -23.22 1.74
C SER A 154 9.58 -22.89 0.26
N ALA A 155 9.37 -23.91 -0.58
CA ALA A 155 8.93 -23.69 -1.96
C ALA A 155 7.65 -22.81 -2.07
N ALA A 156 6.70 -23.00 -1.15
CA ALA A 156 5.52 -22.13 -1.07
C ALA A 156 5.87 -20.69 -0.62
N GLY A 157 6.89 -20.55 0.25
CA GLY A 157 7.40 -19.23 0.67
C GLY A 157 8.07 -18.49 -0.48
N TRP A 158 8.86 -19.18 -1.29
CA TRP A 158 9.46 -18.56 -2.49
C TRP A 158 8.42 -18.07 -3.50
N ARG A 159 7.32 -18.80 -3.68
CA ARG A 159 6.20 -18.31 -4.51
C ARG A 159 5.56 -17.04 -3.91
N GLN A 160 5.40 -16.99 -2.58
CA GLN A 160 4.89 -15.77 -1.92
C GLN A 160 5.87 -14.60 -2.05
N ALA A 161 7.17 -14.83 -1.89
CA ALA A 161 8.21 -13.81 -2.10
C ALA A 161 8.22 -13.29 -3.54
N ALA A 162 8.06 -14.18 -4.53
CA ALA A 162 7.91 -13.78 -5.93
C ALA A 162 6.66 -12.91 -6.18
N GLY A 163 5.52 -13.25 -5.56
CA GLY A 163 4.32 -12.41 -5.61
C GLY A 163 4.56 -11.03 -4.98
N LEU A 164 5.23 -10.97 -3.82
CA LEU A 164 5.60 -9.70 -3.16
C LEU A 164 6.57 -8.87 -4.03
N ARG A 165 7.52 -9.52 -4.72
CA ARG A 165 8.42 -8.86 -5.68
C ARG A 165 7.66 -8.14 -6.79
N SER A 166 6.52 -8.69 -7.25
CA SER A 166 5.68 -8.07 -8.27
C SER A 166 4.73 -7.01 -7.67
N LEU A 167 4.27 -7.18 -6.43
CA LEU A 167 3.26 -6.32 -5.81
C LEU A 167 3.87 -5.04 -5.20
N LEU A 168 4.92 -5.17 -4.40
CA LEU A 168 5.45 -4.05 -3.60
C LEU A 168 5.99 -2.88 -4.43
N PRO A 169 6.56 -3.08 -5.64
CA PRO A 169 7.01 -1.97 -6.50
C PRO A 169 5.91 -1.02 -6.98
N LEU A 170 4.62 -1.39 -6.87
CA LEU A 170 3.51 -0.52 -7.23
C LEU A 170 3.45 0.76 -6.37
N TRP A 171 4.10 0.78 -5.20
CA TRP A 171 4.28 1.94 -4.33
C TRP A 171 5.63 2.63 -4.49
N ALA A 172 6.43 2.23 -5.47
CA ALA A 172 7.77 2.76 -5.74
C ALA A 172 8.63 2.90 -4.47
N PRO A 173 8.80 1.84 -3.65
CA PRO A 173 9.61 1.92 -2.44
C PRO A 173 11.06 2.25 -2.80
N SER A 174 11.72 3.05 -1.97
CA SER A 174 13.12 3.42 -2.14
C SER A 174 14.05 2.72 -1.13
N ARG A 175 13.47 2.09 -0.10
CA ARG A 175 14.21 1.45 0.99
C ARG A 175 13.58 0.12 1.35
N VAL A 176 14.43 -0.86 1.67
CA VAL A 176 14.00 -2.19 2.10
C VAL A 176 14.69 -2.52 3.41
N HIS A 177 13.90 -2.73 4.45
CA HIS A 177 14.32 -3.07 5.80
C HIS A 177 13.84 -4.49 6.16
N SER A 178 14.58 -5.19 7.02
CA SER A 178 14.20 -6.53 7.45
C SER A 178 14.72 -6.86 8.84
N ALA A 179 13.93 -7.54 9.65
CA ALA A 179 14.45 -8.31 10.78
C ALA A 179 15.56 -9.26 10.28
N PRO A 180 16.62 -9.51 11.08
CA PRO A 180 17.86 -10.18 10.61
C PRO A 180 17.72 -11.71 10.48
N ARG A 181 16.52 -12.24 10.32
CA ARG A 181 16.26 -13.66 10.09
C ARG A 181 16.25 -13.97 8.61
N VAL A 182 16.89 -15.07 8.20
CA VAL A 182 17.00 -15.49 6.79
C VAL A 182 15.64 -15.45 6.10
N ARG A 183 14.59 -16.02 6.71
CA ARG A 183 13.23 -16.00 6.13
C ARG A 183 12.63 -14.62 5.95
N CYS A 184 12.99 -13.64 6.81
CA CYS A 184 12.52 -12.25 6.66
C CYS A 184 13.28 -11.56 5.52
N VAL A 185 14.59 -11.68 5.51
CA VAL A 185 15.46 -11.12 4.47
C VAL A 185 15.11 -11.67 3.10
N ASP A 186 15.01 -13.01 2.95
CA ASP A 186 14.71 -13.65 1.68
C ASP A 186 13.31 -13.32 1.15
N THR A 187 12.37 -12.96 2.03
CA THR A 187 11.03 -12.54 1.61
C THR A 187 11.05 -11.26 0.79
N VAL A 188 11.96 -10.33 1.09
CA VAL A 188 12.02 -9.01 0.46
C VAL A 188 13.29 -8.78 -0.36
N ARG A 189 14.22 -9.74 -0.38
CA ARG A 189 15.49 -9.65 -1.13
C ARG A 189 15.25 -9.32 -2.60
N GLY A 190 14.32 -10.02 -3.27
CA GLY A 190 14.04 -9.77 -4.69
C GLY A 190 13.52 -8.36 -4.97
N VAL A 191 12.83 -7.72 -4.02
CA VAL A 191 12.44 -6.30 -4.13
C VAL A 191 13.67 -5.40 -4.03
N ALA A 192 14.57 -5.67 -3.08
CA ALA A 192 15.81 -4.90 -2.92
C ALA A 192 16.71 -5.04 -4.16
N ASP A 193 16.85 -6.26 -4.71
CA ASP A 193 17.63 -6.54 -5.91
C ASP A 193 17.11 -5.73 -7.12
N ASP A 194 15.79 -5.67 -7.32
CA ASP A 194 15.16 -4.90 -8.41
C ASP A 194 15.36 -3.39 -8.26
N LEU A 195 15.48 -2.91 -7.02
CA LEU A 195 15.78 -1.51 -6.71
C LEU A 195 17.27 -1.18 -6.78
N GLY A 196 18.15 -2.17 -6.94
CA GLY A 196 19.60 -1.98 -6.79
C GLY A 196 19.99 -1.53 -5.38
N ALA A 197 19.21 -1.87 -4.35
CA ALA A 197 19.39 -1.45 -2.98
C ALA A 197 19.77 -2.60 -2.07
N ALA A 198 20.45 -2.30 -0.94
CA ALA A 198 20.70 -3.28 0.10
C ALA A 198 19.45 -3.48 0.99
N VAL A 199 19.29 -4.71 1.53
CA VAL A 199 18.36 -4.94 2.63
C VAL A 199 19.00 -4.44 3.93
N LEU A 200 18.41 -3.41 4.53
CA LEU A 200 18.85 -2.83 5.80
C LEU A 200 18.36 -3.69 6.96
N LEU A 201 19.27 -4.22 7.76
CA LEU A 201 18.91 -5.09 8.88
C LEU A 201 18.46 -4.26 10.08
N GLU A 202 17.31 -4.65 10.63
CA GLU A 202 16.64 -4.01 11.78
C GLU A 202 16.46 -5.02 12.93
N PRO A 203 17.48 -5.24 13.77
CA PRO A 203 17.38 -6.21 14.89
C PRO A 203 16.22 -5.93 15.84
N ARG A 204 15.90 -4.65 16.09
CA ARG A 204 14.77 -4.23 16.94
C ARG A 204 13.38 -4.62 16.39
N LEU A 205 13.30 -4.97 15.11
CA LEU A 205 12.05 -5.42 14.49
C LEU A 205 11.95 -6.95 14.38
N SER A 206 12.86 -7.70 15.03
CA SER A 206 12.71 -9.14 15.27
C SER A 206 11.97 -9.39 16.58
N GLU A 207 11.34 -10.57 16.76
CA GLU A 207 10.67 -10.93 18.02
C GLU A 207 11.61 -10.81 19.23
N GLU A 208 12.87 -11.21 19.06
CA GLU A 208 13.89 -11.17 20.10
C GLU A 208 14.39 -9.75 20.41
N GLY A 209 14.38 -8.85 19.44
CA GLY A 209 14.81 -7.46 19.64
C GLY A 209 13.67 -6.52 20.01
N TYR A 210 12.45 -6.87 19.64
CA TYR A 210 11.25 -6.05 19.86
C TYR A 210 10.77 -6.10 21.31
N TRP A 211 10.55 -7.31 21.85
CA TRP A 211 9.91 -7.48 23.16
C TRP A 211 10.76 -7.02 24.35
N PRO A 212 12.10 -7.15 24.37
CA PRO A 212 12.91 -6.61 25.46
C PRO A 212 12.86 -5.08 25.60
N ASP A 213 12.65 -4.36 24.47
CA ASP A 213 12.59 -2.89 24.46
C ASP A 213 11.60 -2.43 23.36
N ARG A 214 10.33 -2.66 23.65
CA ARG A 214 9.22 -2.39 22.74
C ARG A 214 9.14 -0.92 22.35
N GLU A 215 9.42 -0.01 23.28
CA GLU A 215 9.37 1.43 23.04
C GLU A 215 10.44 1.86 22.02
N ALA A 216 11.69 1.47 22.23
CA ALA A 216 12.77 1.78 21.28
C ALA A 216 12.55 1.10 19.91
N ALA A 217 11.88 -0.05 19.86
CA ALA A 217 11.53 -0.69 18.59
C ALA A 217 10.43 0.07 17.84
N LEU A 218 9.41 0.59 18.53
CA LEU A 218 8.38 1.45 17.96
C LEU A 218 8.95 2.78 17.47
N VAL A 219 9.83 3.40 18.24
CA VAL A 219 10.58 4.60 17.82
C VAL A 219 11.34 4.31 16.53
N ARG A 220 12.09 3.20 16.48
CA ARG A 220 12.82 2.82 15.27
C ARG A 220 11.90 2.61 14.06
N PHE A 221 10.75 2.02 14.26
CA PHE A 221 9.76 1.87 13.18
C PHE A 221 9.23 3.22 12.69
N LEU A 222 8.96 4.16 13.59
CA LEU A 222 8.53 5.51 13.25
C LEU A 222 9.62 6.32 12.52
N GLU A 223 10.91 6.15 12.88
CA GLU A 223 12.03 6.71 12.11
C GLU A 223 12.05 6.22 10.66
N ILE A 224 11.74 4.93 10.42
CA ILE A 224 11.60 4.39 9.07
C ILE A 224 10.41 5.03 8.34
N ALA A 225 9.28 5.21 9.05
CA ALA A 225 8.07 5.82 8.53
C ALA A 225 8.20 7.32 8.25
N ASP A 226 9.10 8.03 8.93
CA ASP A 226 9.38 9.46 8.73
C ASP A 226 10.12 9.74 7.41
N GLY A 227 10.69 8.74 6.81
CA GLY A 227 11.36 8.87 5.53
C GLY A 227 10.42 9.27 4.39
N THR A 228 10.96 9.91 3.35
CA THR A 228 10.20 10.28 2.16
C THR A 228 9.81 9.05 1.33
N GLY A 229 8.63 9.09 0.72
CA GLY A 229 8.14 8.05 -0.19
C GLY A 229 7.70 6.78 0.55
N ALA A 230 7.98 5.62 -0.03
CA ALA A 230 7.61 4.34 0.52
C ALA A 230 8.82 3.52 0.98
N SER A 231 8.63 2.73 2.05
CA SER A 231 9.60 1.76 2.57
C SER A 231 8.95 0.39 2.69
N VAL A 232 9.72 -0.66 2.42
CA VAL A 232 9.34 -2.04 2.71
C VAL A 232 10.00 -2.46 4.02
N VAL A 233 9.24 -3.07 4.93
CA VAL A 233 9.75 -3.60 6.21
C VAL A 233 9.30 -5.04 6.36
N SER A 234 10.23 -5.99 6.42
CA SER A 234 9.92 -7.40 6.67
C SER A 234 10.15 -7.75 8.14
N SER A 235 9.14 -8.36 8.76
CA SER A 235 9.19 -8.76 10.17
C SER A 235 8.43 -10.05 10.45
N GLN A 236 8.20 -10.35 11.73
CA GLN A 236 7.65 -11.61 12.23
C GLN A 236 6.21 -11.45 12.74
N GLY A 237 5.52 -12.58 12.88
CA GLY A 237 4.12 -12.60 13.27
C GLY A 237 3.83 -12.17 14.70
N GLY A 238 4.81 -12.27 15.60
CA GLY A 238 4.69 -11.79 16.98
C GLY A 238 4.94 -10.29 17.15
N VAL A 239 5.43 -9.60 16.12
CA VAL A 239 5.76 -8.16 16.16
C VAL A 239 4.74 -7.32 15.41
N ILE A 240 4.39 -7.73 14.18
CA ILE A 240 3.55 -6.94 13.28
C ILE A 240 2.19 -6.55 13.87
N PRO A 241 1.42 -7.46 14.52
CA PRO A 241 0.13 -7.11 15.10
C PRO A 241 0.24 -6.02 16.17
N ASP A 242 1.27 -6.07 17.00
CA ASP A 242 1.49 -5.10 18.06
C ASP A 242 1.89 -3.72 17.50
N ILE A 243 2.77 -3.66 16.50
CA ILE A 243 3.11 -2.41 15.82
C ILE A 243 1.84 -1.77 15.23
N VAL A 244 1.06 -2.56 14.46
CA VAL A 244 -0.12 -2.05 13.76
C VAL A 244 -1.18 -1.57 14.75
N SER A 245 -1.52 -2.37 15.79
CA SER A 245 -2.52 -1.97 16.78
C SER A 245 -2.09 -0.73 17.56
N THR A 246 -0.84 -0.69 18.04
CA THR A 246 -0.32 0.44 18.81
C THR A 246 -0.34 1.74 18.03
N LEU A 247 0.13 1.70 16.77
CA LEU A 247 0.15 2.90 15.93
C LEU A 247 -1.26 3.33 15.51
N ALA A 248 -2.18 2.39 15.34
CA ALA A 248 -3.58 2.69 15.07
C ALA A 248 -4.25 3.37 16.28
N ASP A 249 -4.02 2.85 17.48
CA ASP A 249 -4.54 3.44 18.73
C ASP A 249 -3.99 4.86 18.94
N LEU A 250 -2.67 5.06 18.76
CA LEU A 250 -2.04 6.37 18.85
C LEU A 250 -2.54 7.34 17.75
N GLY A 251 -2.85 6.82 16.57
CA GLY A 251 -3.42 7.58 15.45
C GLY A 251 -4.92 7.85 15.59
N GLY A 252 -5.63 7.20 16.52
CA GLY A 252 -7.09 7.23 16.62
C GLY A 252 -7.77 6.54 15.42
N LEU A 253 -7.09 5.56 14.79
CA LEU A 253 -7.58 4.84 13.63
C LEU A 253 -8.26 3.53 14.08
N PRO A 254 -9.59 3.38 13.91
CA PRO A 254 -10.28 2.14 14.29
C PRO A 254 -9.86 0.99 13.35
N LEU A 255 -9.55 -0.19 13.91
CA LEU A 255 -9.25 -1.40 13.17
C LEU A 255 -10.08 -2.57 13.68
N ASP A 256 -10.62 -3.39 12.76
CA ASP A 256 -11.31 -4.64 13.07
C ASP A 256 -10.33 -5.80 13.32
N GLY A 257 -9.22 -5.52 14.03
CA GLY A 257 -8.16 -6.46 14.33
C GLY A 257 -6.93 -6.31 13.43
N THR A 258 -5.89 -7.08 13.76
CA THR A 258 -4.57 -7.00 13.11
C THR A 258 -4.16 -8.35 12.50
N PRO A 259 -4.86 -8.83 11.45
CA PRO A 259 -4.51 -10.09 10.80
C PRO A 259 -3.08 -10.04 10.27
N CYS A 260 -2.40 -11.20 10.36
CA CYS A 260 -0.99 -11.30 9.98
C CYS A 260 -0.69 -12.70 9.43
N LYS A 261 -1.04 -12.99 8.16
CA LYS A 261 -0.74 -14.24 7.48
C LYS A 261 0.68 -14.21 6.90
N LYS A 262 1.37 -15.35 6.83
CA LYS A 262 2.70 -15.44 6.20
C LYS A 262 2.63 -15.02 4.74
N GLY A 263 3.50 -14.07 4.34
CA GLY A 263 3.50 -13.47 3.00
C GLY A 263 2.38 -12.46 2.76
N SER A 264 1.71 -11.97 3.82
CA SER A 264 0.82 -10.82 3.76
C SER A 264 1.57 -9.52 4.04
N ALA A 265 0.94 -8.40 3.72
CA ALA A 265 1.45 -7.07 4.03
C ALA A 265 0.37 -6.15 4.60
N TRP A 266 0.78 -5.21 5.43
CA TRP A 266 0.00 -4.03 5.77
C TRP A 266 0.53 -2.85 4.96
N LEU A 267 -0.34 -2.14 4.27
CA LEU A 267 -0.10 -0.83 3.70
C LEU A 267 -0.45 0.21 4.76
N LEU A 268 0.56 0.84 5.33
CA LEU A 268 0.44 1.85 6.36
C LEU A 268 0.78 3.22 5.78
N ALA A 269 -0.11 4.21 5.96
CA ALA A 269 0.11 5.57 5.50
C ALA A 269 0.25 6.53 6.68
N PHE A 270 1.29 7.35 6.64
CA PHE A 270 1.67 8.25 7.71
C PHE A 270 1.64 9.70 7.27
N ARG A 271 1.00 10.54 8.08
CA ARG A 271 1.15 11.99 8.00
C ARG A 271 2.42 12.37 8.75
N ARG A 272 3.36 12.97 8.03
CA ARG A 272 4.60 13.48 8.63
C ARG A 272 4.36 14.75 9.42
N PRO A 273 5.15 15.00 10.48
CA PRO A 273 5.13 16.29 11.17
C PRO A 273 5.48 17.44 10.22
N ALA A 274 5.03 18.64 10.55
CA ALA A 274 5.35 19.83 9.76
C ALA A 274 6.88 20.08 9.72
N PRO A 275 7.43 20.61 8.61
CA PRO A 275 8.86 20.94 8.53
C PRO A 275 9.29 21.88 9.65
N GLY A 276 10.44 21.61 10.29
CA GLY A 276 10.99 22.44 11.38
C GLY A 276 10.75 21.90 12.79
N TRP A 277 10.12 20.75 12.94
CA TRP A 277 9.97 20.06 14.22
C TRP A 277 11.26 19.37 14.66
N SER A 278 11.59 19.52 15.95
CA SER A 278 12.71 18.81 16.59
C SER A 278 12.17 17.64 17.40
N THR A 279 12.82 16.49 17.35
CA THR A 279 12.51 15.27 18.10
C THR A 279 12.58 15.43 19.62
N SER A 280 12.94 16.62 20.12
CA SER A 280 12.99 16.93 21.56
C SER A 280 11.64 17.21 22.21
N ASP A 281 10.56 17.36 21.41
CA ASP A 281 9.20 17.61 21.94
C ASP A 281 8.37 16.34 21.80
N SER A 282 8.30 15.58 22.87
CA SER A 282 7.94 14.14 22.93
C SER A 282 6.48 13.79 22.62
N SER A 283 5.60 14.74 22.35
CA SER A 283 4.16 14.44 22.18
C SER A 283 3.60 14.62 20.76
N THR A 284 4.30 15.31 19.85
CA THR A 284 3.77 15.67 18.52
C THR A 284 4.76 15.54 17.35
N GLY A 285 5.98 15.07 17.62
CA GLY A 285 7.09 15.05 16.65
C GLY A 285 7.22 13.78 15.79
N TRP A 286 6.36 12.77 15.97
CA TRP A 286 6.43 11.51 15.21
C TRP A 286 5.39 11.45 14.09
N PRO A 287 5.67 10.70 13.00
CA PRO A 287 4.69 10.41 11.97
C PRO A 287 3.45 9.75 12.58
N ARG A 288 2.27 10.28 12.23
CA ARG A 288 0.99 9.74 12.69
C ARG A 288 0.41 8.79 11.65
N LEU A 289 0.07 7.57 12.06
CA LEU A 289 -0.67 6.63 11.22
C LEU A 289 -2.08 7.17 10.95
N VAL A 290 -2.44 7.35 9.68
CA VAL A 290 -3.74 7.90 9.25
C VAL A 290 -4.54 6.94 8.39
N ALA A 291 -3.90 5.91 7.82
CA ALA A 291 -4.60 4.82 7.14
C ALA A 291 -3.80 3.52 7.25
N ALA A 292 -4.52 2.40 7.38
CA ALA A 292 -3.96 1.07 7.39
C ALA A 292 -4.86 0.13 6.58
N HIS A 293 -4.26 -0.59 5.62
CA HIS A 293 -4.99 -1.54 4.79
C HIS A 293 -4.26 -2.87 4.74
N TYR A 294 -4.97 -3.96 5.01
CA TYR A 294 -4.40 -5.30 5.01
C TYR A 294 -4.46 -5.96 3.64
N LEU A 295 -3.33 -6.35 3.12
CA LEU A 295 -3.15 -7.12 1.90
C LEU A 295 -2.91 -8.60 2.28
N PRO A 296 -3.93 -9.46 2.25
CA PRO A 296 -3.87 -10.81 2.81
C PRO A 296 -2.95 -11.75 2.04
N THR A 297 -2.66 -11.42 0.79
CA THR A 297 -1.78 -12.18 -0.10
C THR A 297 -1.30 -11.30 -1.24
N ALA A 298 -0.07 -11.53 -1.68
CA ALA A 298 0.47 -10.98 -2.92
C ALA A 298 0.28 -11.93 -4.13
N LEU A 299 -0.26 -13.13 -3.87
CA LEU A 299 -0.58 -14.07 -4.94
C LEU A 299 -1.94 -13.73 -5.54
N PRO A 300 -2.12 -13.94 -6.84
CA PRO A 300 -3.42 -13.81 -7.49
C PRO A 300 -4.49 -14.63 -6.76
N THR A 301 -5.67 -14.05 -6.64
CA THR A 301 -6.85 -14.82 -6.20
C THR A 301 -7.40 -15.59 -7.39
N PRO A 302 -7.71 -16.88 -7.23
CA PRO A 302 -8.33 -17.67 -8.31
C PRO A 302 -9.63 -17.08 -8.79
#